data_05ced0221a2f560a4a299cf31c2d323c
#
_entry.id   05ced0221a2f560a4a299cf31c2d323c
#
_cell.length_a   1.000
_cell.length_b   1.000
_cell.length_c   1.000
_cell.angle_alpha   90.00
_cell.angle_beta   90.00
_cell.angle_gamma   90.00
#
_symmetry.space_group_name_H-M   'P 1'
#
loop_
_entity.id
_entity.type
_entity.pdbx_description
1 polymer ?
#
loop_
_entity_poly.entity_id
_entity_poly.type
_entity_poly.pdbx_seq_one_letter_code
_entity_poly.pdbx_strand_id
1 'polypeptide(L)'
;IEKEIIQDENVVENQDVQENNEPEVSVEDQLQEQKDKFIRLYAEFENYKKRTSKERVELFKTAGQEILQSMLPVLDDFDRAWAQVSQSEDEALVKGVELIHEKLKSTLMSKGLEVVEIKAGDAFDADFAEAITQIPAPTPKLKGKIVDVIEKGYKLGDKIIRFPKVILGN
;
A
#
# COMPACT_ATOMS: atom_id res chain seq x y z
N ILE A 1 -57.01 51.95 67.24
CA ILE A 1 -56.43 53.24 66.89
C ILE A 1 -55.68 53.06 65.64
N GLU A 2 -56.37 53.40 64.56
CA GLU A 2 -56.15 54.45 63.57
C GLU A 2 -54.95 54.18 62.61
N LYS A 3 -55.35 53.93 61.37
CA LYS A 3 -55.18 54.81 60.20
C LYS A 3 -53.70 54.97 59.80
N GLU A 4 -53.32 54.85 58.57
CA GLU A 4 -53.76 55.58 57.40
C GLU A 4 -53.27 54.90 56.06
N ILE A 5 -54.08 55.07 55.07
CA ILE A 5 -53.94 54.78 53.64
C ILE A 5 -52.94 55.76 53.09
N ILE A 6 -52.08 55.34 52.19
CA ILE A 6 -51.73 56.10 51.00
C ILE A 6 -51.47 55.13 49.80
N GLN A 7 -52.19 55.36 48.76
CA GLN A 7 -52.01 54.87 47.36
C GLN A 7 -50.69 55.42 46.80
N ASP A 8 -50.00 54.62 46.04
CA ASP A 8 -49.39 55.19 44.89
C ASP A 8 -49.25 54.16 43.73
N GLU A 9 -49.44 54.67 42.60
CA GLU A 9 -49.78 54.15 41.27
C GLU A 9 -48.73 53.28 40.60
N ASN A 10 -49.23 52.30 39.87
CA ASN A 10 -48.79 51.79 38.59
C ASN A 10 -47.56 52.43 37.97
N VAL A 11 -46.56 51.61 37.78
CA VAL A 11 -45.80 51.58 36.47
C VAL A 11 -45.70 50.13 36.03
N VAL A 12 -46.57 49.78 35.11
CA VAL A 12 -46.43 48.55 34.29
C VAL A 12 -45.34 48.81 33.27
N GLU A 13 -44.17 48.35 33.56
CA GLU A 13 -43.08 48.29 32.59
C GLU A 13 -43.29 47.00 31.77
N ASN A 14 -43.84 47.19 30.56
CA ASN A 14 -43.90 46.19 29.52
C ASN A 14 -42.45 45.79 29.16
N GLN A 15 -41.96 44.69 29.73
CA GLN A 15 -40.85 44.03 29.13
C GLN A 15 -41.34 43.27 27.88
N ASP A 16 -40.98 43.81 26.74
CA ASP A 16 -41.04 43.13 25.45
C ASP A 16 -40.30 41.78 25.58
N VAL A 17 -41.05 40.72 25.76
CA VAL A 17 -40.58 39.37 25.52
C VAL A 17 -40.44 39.27 23.99
N GLN A 18 -39.23 39.51 23.51
CA GLN A 18 -38.87 39.10 22.16
C GLN A 18 -39.02 37.59 22.13
N GLU A 19 -40.14 37.12 21.62
CA GLU A 19 -40.31 35.76 21.13
C GLU A 19 -39.22 35.52 20.08
N ASN A 20 -38.23 34.79 20.49
CA ASN A 20 -37.19 34.27 19.59
C ASN A 20 -37.86 33.19 18.75
N ASN A 21 -38.50 33.61 17.66
CA ASN A 21 -39.08 32.75 16.64
C ASN A 21 -37.92 32.12 15.86
N GLU A 22 -37.20 31.18 16.48
CA GLU A 22 -36.49 30.17 15.72
C GLU A 22 -37.55 29.34 15.00
N PRO A 23 -37.45 29.17 13.67
CA PRO A 23 -38.43 28.38 12.94
C PRO A 23 -38.46 26.98 13.54
N GLU A 24 -39.57 26.60 14.15
CA GLU A 24 -39.82 25.24 14.63
C GLU A 24 -39.69 24.32 13.40
N VAL A 25 -38.53 23.66 13.29
CA VAL A 25 -38.31 22.62 12.25
C VAL A 25 -39.32 21.53 12.51
N SER A 26 -40.17 21.24 11.51
CA SER A 26 -41.23 20.27 11.71
C SER A 26 -40.66 18.91 12.09
N VAL A 27 -41.40 18.13 12.87
CA VAL A 27 -40.99 16.77 13.25
C VAL A 27 -40.75 15.89 12.01
N GLU A 28 -41.45 16.16 10.94
CA GLU A 28 -41.30 15.50 9.64
C GLU A 28 -39.95 15.82 8.97
N ASP A 29 -39.53 17.10 9.01
CA ASP A 29 -38.24 17.54 8.50
C ASP A 29 -37.09 16.95 9.31
N GLN A 30 -37.21 16.93 10.64
CA GLN A 30 -36.22 16.29 11.51
C GLN A 30 -36.12 14.79 11.25
N LEU A 31 -37.24 14.11 11.02
CA LEU A 31 -37.27 12.69 10.68
C LEU A 31 -36.60 12.43 9.33
N GLN A 32 -36.89 13.29 8.34
CA GLN A 32 -36.26 13.16 7.03
C GLN A 32 -34.75 13.38 7.09
N GLU A 33 -34.31 14.41 7.82
CA GLU A 33 -32.89 14.66 8.03
C GLU A 33 -32.16 13.47 8.71
N GLN A 34 -32.81 12.87 9.72
CA GLN A 34 -32.23 11.68 10.38
C GLN A 34 -32.21 10.45 9.46
N LYS A 35 -33.19 10.27 8.60
CA LYS A 35 -33.19 9.21 7.58
C LYS A 35 -32.05 9.42 6.59
N ASP A 36 -31.86 10.63 6.10
CA ASP A 36 -30.80 10.93 5.14
C ASP A 36 -29.41 10.75 5.78
N LYS A 37 -29.23 11.17 7.03
CA LYS A 37 -28.02 10.92 7.82
C LYS A 37 -27.77 9.42 7.98
N PHE A 38 -28.82 8.65 8.30
CA PHE A 38 -28.71 7.20 8.47
C PHE A 38 -28.30 6.51 7.15
N ILE A 39 -28.94 6.85 6.03
CA ILE A 39 -28.63 6.30 4.71
C ILE A 39 -27.17 6.61 4.35
N ARG A 40 -26.73 7.84 4.56
CA ARG A 40 -25.35 8.23 4.30
C ARG A 40 -24.37 7.48 5.18
N LEU A 41 -24.64 7.41 6.49
CA LEU A 41 -23.80 6.69 7.44
C LEU A 41 -23.73 5.19 7.11
N TYR A 42 -24.84 4.60 6.70
CA TYR A 42 -24.90 3.21 6.28
C TYR A 42 -24.03 2.96 5.03
N ALA A 43 -24.12 3.85 4.03
CA ALA A 43 -23.27 3.76 2.85
C ALA A 43 -21.77 3.92 3.18
N GLU A 44 -21.43 4.87 4.06
CA GLU A 44 -20.06 5.05 4.55
C GLU A 44 -19.57 3.81 5.30
N PHE A 45 -20.42 3.20 6.14
CA PHE A 45 -20.09 1.97 6.88
C PHE A 45 -19.83 0.77 5.93
N GLU A 46 -20.68 0.57 4.92
CA GLU A 46 -20.46 -0.51 3.94
C GLU A 46 -19.17 -0.27 3.13
N ASN A 47 -18.88 0.96 2.75
CA ASN A 47 -17.63 1.30 2.09
C ASN A 47 -16.42 1.06 3.00
N TYR A 48 -16.50 1.46 4.27
CA TYR A 48 -15.47 1.21 5.26
C TYR A 48 -15.22 -0.29 5.44
N LYS A 49 -16.26 -1.09 5.62
CA LYS A 49 -16.19 -2.54 5.77
C LYS A 49 -15.51 -3.21 4.57
N LYS A 50 -15.89 -2.81 3.35
CA LYS A 50 -15.30 -3.31 2.11
C LYS A 50 -13.82 -2.95 2.02
N ARG A 51 -13.47 -1.69 2.35
CA ARG A 51 -12.08 -1.22 2.37
C ARG A 51 -11.25 -1.99 3.39
N THR A 52 -11.69 -2.04 4.64
CA THR A 52 -10.97 -2.73 5.72
C THR A 52 -10.78 -4.22 5.44
N SER A 53 -11.77 -4.87 4.83
CA SER A 53 -11.63 -6.26 4.41
C SER A 53 -10.54 -6.43 3.35
N LYS A 54 -10.44 -5.53 2.36
CA LYS A 54 -9.36 -5.55 1.36
C LYS A 54 -7.99 -5.29 2.00
N GLU A 55 -7.89 -4.23 2.82
CA GLU A 55 -6.66 -3.88 3.53
C GLU A 55 -6.15 -5.05 4.40
N ARG A 56 -7.07 -5.75 5.07
CA ARG A 56 -6.73 -6.93 5.86
C ARG A 56 -6.13 -8.05 5.00
N VAL A 57 -6.73 -8.34 3.85
CA VAL A 57 -6.23 -9.36 2.92
C VAL A 57 -4.84 -8.97 2.40
N GLU A 58 -4.62 -7.71 2.06
CA GLU A 58 -3.32 -7.20 1.61
C GLU A 58 -2.28 -7.28 2.72
N LEU A 59 -2.66 -6.91 3.95
CA LEU A 59 -1.77 -7.02 5.11
C LEU A 59 -1.31 -8.47 5.33
N PHE A 60 -2.22 -9.44 5.23
CA PHE A 60 -1.84 -10.86 5.35
C PHE A 60 -0.91 -11.32 4.23
N LYS A 61 -1.10 -10.83 3.01
CA LYS A 61 -0.21 -11.14 1.88
C LYS A 61 1.19 -10.57 2.08
N THR A 62 1.30 -9.39 2.70
CA THR A 62 2.57 -8.66 2.85
C THR A 62 3.20 -8.78 4.23
N ALA A 63 2.57 -9.47 5.19
CA ALA A 63 3.06 -9.61 6.57
C ALA A 63 4.48 -10.21 6.67
N GLY A 64 4.90 -11.01 5.68
CA GLY A 64 6.25 -11.57 5.61
C GLY A 64 7.27 -10.73 4.83
N GLN A 65 6.90 -9.54 4.37
CA GLN A 65 7.71 -8.74 3.45
C GLN A 65 9.13 -8.49 3.98
N GLU A 66 9.27 -8.03 5.23
CA GLU A 66 10.58 -7.71 5.81
C GLU A 66 11.49 -8.94 5.89
N ILE A 67 10.93 -10.08 6.31
CA ILE A 67 11.67 -11.35 6.40
C ILE A 67 12.08 -11.80 4.99
N LEU A 68 11.17 -11.80 4.04
CA LEU A 68 11.48 -12.19 2.67
C LEU A 68 12.54 -11.27 2.06
N GLN A 69 12.41 -9.95 2.27
CA GLN A 69 13.36 -8.97 1.78
C GLN A 69 14.76 -9.15 2.39
N SER A 70 14.87 -9.50 3.67
CA SER A 70 16.14 -9.80 4.33
C SER A 70 16.80 -11.09 3.83
N MET A 71 16.02 -12.01 3.23
CA MET A 71 16.52 -13.25 2.64
C MET A 71 17.00 -13.10 1.19
N LEU A 72 16.64 -12.00 0.50
CA LEU A 72 17.05 -11.78 -0.89
C LEU A 72 18.57 -11.73 -1.09
N PRO A 73 19.37 -11.05 -0.25
CA PRO A 73 20.82 -11.10 -0.38
C PRO A 73 21.39 -12.52 -0.30
N VAL A 74 20.80 -13.37 0.55
CA VAL A 74 21.22 -14.77 0.68
C VAL A 74 20.92 -15.53 -0.61
N LEU A 75 19.76 -15.27 -1.22
CA LEU A 75 19.39 -15.89 -2.50
C LEU A 75 20.33 -15.42 -3.63
N ASP A 76 20.71 -14.14 -3.66
CA ASP A 76 21.66 -13.59 -4.64
C ASP A 76 23.06 -14.20 -4.46
N ASP A 77 23.48 -14.42 -3.21
CA ASP A 77 24.75 -15.09 -2.90
C ASP A 77 24.74 -16.55 -3.38
N PHE A 78 23.60 -17.24 -3.22
CA PHE A 78 23.43 -18.59 -3.78
C PHE A 78 23.42 -18.59 -5.30
N ASP A 79 22.74 -17.64 -5.98
CA ASP A 79 22.78 -17.50 -7.44
C ASP A 79 24.22 -17.30 -7.93
N ARG A 80 25.00 -16.45 -7.23
CA ARG A 80 26.41 -16.20 -7.56
C ARG A 80 27.31 -17.40 -7.31
N ALA A 81 27.14 -18.10 -6.17
CA ALA A 81 27.88 -19.31 -5.85
C ALA A 81 27.56 -20.43 -6.85
N TRP A 82 26.29 -20.57 -7.23
CA TRP A 82 25.86 -21.54 -8.23
C TRP A 82 26.56 -21.34 -9.58
N ALA A 83 26.68 -20.09 -10.05
CA ALA A 83 27.38 -19.79 -11.28
C ALA A 83 28.85 -20.26 -11.31
N GLN A 84 29.49 -20.37 -10.13
CA GLN A 84 30.85 -20.86 -9.97
C GLN A 84 30.90 -22.38 -9.78
N VAL A 85 30.06 -22.89 -8.83
CA VAL A 85 30.05 -24.31 -8.45
C VAL A 85 29.56 -25.19 -9.60
N SER A 86 28.63 -24.71 -10.44
CA SER A 86 28.13 -25.46 -11.62
C SER A 86 29.20 -25.82 -12.64
N GLN A 87 30.38 -25.17 -12.59
CA GLN A 87 31.52 -25.44 -13.44
C GLN A 87 32.54 -26.43 -12.80
N SER A 88 32.27 -26.88 -11.57
CA SER A 88 33.14 -27.83 -10.88
C SER A 88 33.04 -29.24 -11.44
N GLU A 89 34.14 -29.96 -11.41
CA GLU A 89 34.19 -31.39 -11.83
C GLU A 89 33.60 -32.33 -10.74
N ASP A 90 33.37 -31.82 -9.53
CA ASP A 90 32.76 -32.59 -8.46
C ASP A 90 31.23 -32.61 -8.58
N GLU A 91 30.72 -33.59 -9.32
CA GLU A 91 29.29 -33.76 -9.57
C GLU A 91 28.45 -33.88 -8.28
N ALA A 92 29.01 -34.50 -7.24
CA ALA A 92 28.28 -34.68 -5.97
C ALA A 92 28.12 -33.35 -5.23
N LEU A 93 29.17 -32.52 -5.23
CA LEU A 93 29.10 -31.15 -4.68
C LEU A 93 28.13 -30.28 -5.48
N VAL A 94 28.25 -30.30 -6.80
CA VAL A 94 27.35 -29.52 -7.70
C VAL A 94 25.90 -29.86 -7.42
N LYS A 95 25.55 -31.14 -7.41
CA LYS A 95 24.18 -31.61 -7.15
C LYS A 95 23.69 -31.25 -5.73
N GLY A 96 24.58 -31.34 -4.73
CA GLY A 96 24.22 -30.93 -3.37
C GLY A 96 23.86 -29.46 -3.23
N VAL A 97 24.67 -28.59 -3.84
CA VAL A 97 24.43 -27.13 -3.86
C VAL A 97 23.18 -26.78 -4.65
N GLU A 98 22.97 -27.42 -5.81
CA GLU A 98 21.77 -27.26 -6.62
C GLU A 98 20.49 -27.52 -5.82
N LEU A 99 20.43 -28.66 -5.13
CA LEU A 99 19.28 -29.03 -4.32
C LEU A 99 18.97 -28.01 -3.22
N ILE A 100 20.01 -27.47 -2.57
CA ILE A 100 19.84 -26.44 -1.54
C ILE A 100 19.33 -25.14 -2.14
N HIS A 101 19.93 -24.69 -3.25
CA HIS A 101 19.53 -23.49 -3.97
C HIS A 101 18.08 -23.57 -4.44
N GLU A 102 17.70 -24.65 -5.12
CA GLU A 102 16.32 -24.85 -5.59
C GLU A 102 15.32 -24.94 -4.43
N LYS A 103 15.70 -25.60 -3.32
CA LYS A 103 14.85 -25.67 -2.13
C LYS A 103 14.63 -24.29 -1.51
N LEU A 104 15.68 -23.48 -1.39
CA LEU A 104 15.57 -22.11 -0.87
C LEU A 104 14.63 -21.29 -1.76
N LYS A 105 14.88 -21.29 -3.08
CA LYS A 105 14.08 -20.56 -4.07
C LYS A 105 12.61 -21.00 -4.04
N SER A 106 12.35 -22.30 -4.08
CA SER A 106 10.97 -22.81 -4.06
C SER A 106 10.26 -22.52 -2.73
N THR A 107 10.99 -22.54 -1.62
CA THR A 107 10.44 -22.17 -0.31
C THR A 107 10.03 -20.69 -0.27
N LEU A 108 10.88 -19.78 -0.75
CA LEU A 108 10.55 -18.35 -0.83
C LEU A 108 9.38 -18.10 -1.77
N MET A 109 9.35 -18.76 -2.93
CA MET A 109 8.23 -18.66 -3.89
C MET A 109 6.92 -19.19 -3.29
N SER A 110 6.96 -20.27 -2.50
CA SER A 110 5.77 -20.79 -1.80
C SER A 110 5.21 -19.81 -0.75
N LYS A 111 6.01 -18.84 -0.32
CA LYS A 111 5.59 -17.75 0.56
C LYS A 111 5.08 -16.52 -0.20
N GLY A 112 4.94 -16.63 -1.51
CA GLY A 112 4.39 -15.58 -2.37
C GLY A 112 5.44 -14.67 -3.01
N LEU A 113 6.74 -14.99 -2.88
CA LEU A 113 7.80 -14.26 -3.57
C LEU A 113 7.71 -14.55 -5.08
N GLU A 114 7.64 -13.51 -5.90
CA GLU A 114 7.64 -13.61 -7.36
C GLU A 114 8.78 -12.79 -7.95
N VAL A 115 9.40 -13.30 -9.01
CA VAL A 115 10.44 -12.57 -9.74
C VAL A 115 9.79 -11.50 -10.63
N VAL A 116 10.35 -10.29 -10.63
CA VAL A 116 10.01 -9.27 -11.62
C VAL A 116 10.74 -9.64 -12.92
N GLU A 117 9.97 -10.07 -13.91
CA GLU A 117 10.55 -10.52 -15.20
C GLU A 117 11.01 -9.33 -16.03
N ILE A 118 12.31 -9.08 -16.01
CA ILE A 118 13.00 -8.11 -16.87
C ILE A 118 14.21 -8.79 -17.48
N LYS A 119 14.41 -8.57 -18.79
CA LYS A 119 15.46 -9.21 -19.58
C LYS A 119 16.26 -8.18 -20.39
N ALA A 120 17.48 -8.56 -20.76
CA ALA A 120 18.26 -7.78 -21.72
C ALA A 120 17.49 -7.61 -23.03
N GLY A 121 17.43 -6.38 -23.54
CA GLY A 121 16.67 -5.99 -24.72
C GLY A 121 15.28 -5.39 -24.43
N ASP A 122 14.77 -5.50 -23.22
CA ASP A 122 13.51 -4.86 -22.82
C ASP A 122 13.66 -3.34 -22.78
N ALA A 123 12.55 -2.63 -22.96
CA ALA A 123 12.50 -1.19 -22.72
C ALA A 123 12.65 -0.91 -21.23
N PHE A 124 13.40 0.13 -20.90
CA PHE A 124 13.52 0.55 -19.51
C PHE A 124 12.26 1.30 -19.06
N ASP A 125 11.77 0.92 -17.91
CA ASP A 125 10.68 1.59 -17.21
C ASP A 125 11.08 1.84 -15.74
N ALA A 126 11.12 3.11 -15.36
CA ALA A 126 11.53 3.53 -14.02
C ALA A 126 10.52 3.11 -12.91
N ASP A 127 9.28 2.79 -13.28
CA ASP A 127 8.28 2.31 -12.33
C ASP A 127 8.52 0.83 -11.93
N PHE A 128 9.32 0.10 -12.73
CA PHE A 128 9.56 -1.34 -12.53
C PHE A 128 11.04 -1.72 -12.37
N ALA A 129 11.99 -0.82 -12.66
CA ALA A 129 13.42 -1.11 -12.60
C ALA A 129 14.25 0.10 -12.17
N GLU A 130 15.39 -0.15 -11.54
CA GLU A 130 16.39 0.84 -11.16
C GLU A 130 17.61 0.75 -12.07
N ALA A 131 17.89 1.82 -12.82
CA ALA A 131 19.08 1.92 -13.64
C ALA A 131 20.28 2.37 -12.78
N ILE A 132 21.26 1.48 -12.56
CA ILE A 132 22.45 1.81 -11.75
C ILE A 132 23.57 2.42 -12.55
N THR A 133 23.66 2.11 -13.84
CA THR A 133 24.68 2.67 -14.73
C THR A 133 24.24 2.61 -16.20
N GLN A 134 24.98 3.36 -17.02
CA GLN A 134 24.84 3.35 -18.46
C GLN A 134 26.17 3.01 -19.10
N ILE A 135 26.15 2.16 -20.11
CA ILE A 135 27.33 1.78 -20.92
C ILE A 135 27.06 2.03 -22.40
N PRO A 136 28.10 2.21 -23.23
CA PRO A 136 27.91 2.21 -24.68
C PRO A 136 27.19 0.94 -25.12
N ALA A 137 26.09 1.11 -25.88
CA ALA A 137 25.27 -0.02 -26.31
C ALA A 137 26.10 -1.02 -27.14
N PRO A 138 26.22 -2.30 -26.73
CA PRO A 138 26.98 -3.30 -27.48
C PRO A 138 26.46 -3.51 -28.93
N THR A 139 25.18 -3.22 -29.13
CA THR A 139 24.53 -3.24 -30.46
C THR A 139 23.59 -2.04 -30.58
N PRO A 140 23.38 -1.50 -31.79
CA PRO A 140 22.46 -0.38 -32.02
C PRO A 140 21.01 -0.66 -31.53
N LYS A 141 20.62 -1.94 -31.45
CA LYS A 141 19.29 -2.38 -30.99
C LYS A 141 19.10 -2.21 -29.49
N LEU A 142 20.19 -2.13 -28.70
CA LEU A 142 20.18 -1.98 -27.25
C LEU A 142 20.29 -0.53 -26.81
N LYS A 143 20.35 0.41 -27.74
CA LYS A 143 20.37 1.83 -27.40
C LYS A 143 19.04 2.25 -26.74
N GLY A 144 19.13 2.86 -25.54
CA GLY A 144 17.99 3.23 -24.71
C GLY A 144 17.26 2.04 -24.07
N LYS A 145 17.86 0.84 -24.11
CA LYS A 145 17.27 -0.39 -23.57
C LYS A 145 18.14 -0.98 -22.47
N ILE A 146 17.59 -1.97 -21.79
CA ILE A 146 18.30 -2.77 -20.80
C ILE A 146 19.33 -3.64 -21.51
N VAL A 147 20.59 -3.48 -21.11
CA VAL A 147 21.72 -4.28 -21.63
C VAL A 147 21.91 -5.53 -20.78
N ASP A 148 21.80 -5.36 -19.45
CA ASP A 148 22.00 -6.45 -18.50
C ASP A 148 21.24 -6.20 -17.20
N VAL A 149 20.98 -7.28 -16.45
CA VAL A 149 20.32 -7.29 -15.14
C VAL A 149 21.32 -7.75 -14.08
N ILE A 150 21.78 -6.82 -13.25
CA ILE A 150 22.79 -7.10 -12.23
C ILE A 150 22.17 -7.76 -10.99
N GLU A 151 21.01 -7.27 -10.56
CA GLU A 151 20.25 -7.87 -9.46
C GLU A 151 18.80 -8.11 -9.90
N LYS A 152 18.29 -9.29 -9.59
CA LYS A 152 16.89 -9.63 -9.89
C LYS A 152 15.96 -8.85 -9.00
N GLY A 153 14.87 -8.35 -9.57
CA GLY A 153 13.76 -7.75 -8.84
C GLY A 153 12.81 -8.81 -8.28
N TYR A 154 12.16 -8.48 -7.17
CA TYR A 154 11.17 -9.35 -6.55
C TYR A 154 9.94 -8.57 -6.11
N LYS A 155 8.77 -9.21 -6.21
CA LYS A 155 7.49 -8.70 -5.74
C LYS A 155 6.81 -9.70 -4.81
N LEU A 156 5.92 -9.18 -3.97
CA LEU A 156 5.08 -9.96 -3.06
C LEU A 156 3.62 -9.54 -3.28
N GLY A 157 2.86 -10.39 -3.94
CA GLY A 157 1.57 -10.00 -4.50
C GLY A 157 1.72 -8.89 -5.54
N ASP A 158 1.00 -7.79 -5.36
CA ASP A 158 1.06 -6.66 -6.29
C ASP A 158 2.16 -5.64 -5.95
N LYS A 159 2.87 -5.83 -4.83
CA LYS A 159 3.88 -4.88 -4.34
C LYS A 159 5.29 -5.32 -4.70
N ILE A 160 6.05 -4.46 -5.39
CA ILE A 160 7.49 -4.65 -5.59
C ILE A 160 8.19 -4.43 -4.25
N ILE A 161 8.92 -5.44 -3.77
CA ILE A 161 9.70 -5.39 -2.52
C ILE A 161 11.18 -5.13 -2.77
N ARG A 162 11.66 -5.42 -4.01
CA ARG A 162 12.98 -5.05 -4.50
C ARG A 162 12.93 -4.82 -5.99
N PHE A 163 13.34 -3.63 -6.43
CA PHE A 163 13.47 -3.33 -7.85
C PHE A 163 14.67 -4.07 -8.45
N PRO A 164 14.54 -4.61 -9.68
CA PRO A 164 15.68 -5.14 -10.41
C PRO A 164 16.65 -4.02 -10.75
N LYS A 165 17.95 -4.25 -10.53
CA LYS A 165 18.99 -3.32 -10.90
C LYS A 165 19.54 -3.66 -12.28
N VAL A 166 19.48 -2.68 -13.18
CA VAL A 166 19.78 -2.88 -14.59
C VAL A 166 20.84 -1.92 -15.10
N ILE A 167 21.51 -2.33 -16.18
CA ILE A 167 22.43 -1.51 -16.96
C ILE A 167 21.72 -1.09 -18.25
N LEU A 168 21.80 0.20 -18.60
CA LEU A 168 21.23 0.74 -19.83
C LEU A 168 22.29 0.93 -20.90
N GLY A 169 21.88 0.78 -22.17
CA GLY A 169 22.69 1.15 -23.32
C GLY A 169 22.48 2.61 -23.72
N ASN A 170 23.52 3.37 -23.85
CA ASN A 170 23.44 4.75 -24.34
C ASN A 170 23.90 4.88 -25.81
#